data_d9f3c67839a9d5fa6ac3a12e6ff3e850
#
_entry.id   d9f3c67839a9d5fa6ac3a12e6ff3e850
#
_cell.length_a   1.000
_cell.length_b   1.000
_cell.length_c   1.000
_cell.angle_alpha   90.00
_cell.angle_beta   90.00
_cell.angle_gamma   90.00
#
_symmetry.space_group_name_H-M   'P 1'
#
loop_
_entity.id
_entity.type
_entity.pdbx_description
1 polymer ?
#
loop_
_entity_poly.entity_id
_entity_poly.type
_entity_poly.pdbx_seq_one_letter_code
_entity_poly.pdbx_strand_id
1 'polypeptide(L)' 'RLAKLYLNGIGTKADKVEAGAWYVLARRAGLSDPEMDMFFTDLSTDEQKQAIERANKLR' A
#
# COMPACT_ATOMS: atom_id res chain seq x y z
N ARG A 1 -5.78 5.81 -7.23
CA ARG A 1 -5.08 6.87 -7.93
C ARG A 1 -3.90 7.43 -7.17
N LEU A 2 -4.11 7.80 -5.93
CA LEU A 2 -3.00 8.25 -5.09
C LEU A 2 -1.94 7.17 -4.95
N ALA A 3 -2.38 5.93 -4.81
CA ALA A 3 -1.45 4.83 -4.68
C ALA A 3 -0.57 4.69 -5.92
N LYS A 4 -1.11 4.98 -7.09
CA LYS A 4 -0.32 4.91 -8.32
C LYS A 4 0.70 6.02 -8.39
N LEU A 5 0.38 7.18 -7.86
CA LEU A 5 1.36 8.26 -7.77
C LEU A 5 2.53 7.84 -6.89
N TYR A 6 2.23 7.20 -5.77
CA TYR A 6 3.28 6.71 -4.90
C TYR A 6 4.12 5.65 -5.58
N LEU A 7 3.49 4.79 -6.37
CA LEU A 7 4.23 3.78 -7.11
C LEU A 7 5.26 4.39 -8.05
N ASN A 8 4.92 5.50 -8.68
CA ASN A 8 5.77 6.10 -9.70
C ASN A 8 6.79 7.08 -9.15
N GLY A 9 6.49 7.71 -8.03
CA GLY A 9 7.36 8.76 -7.53
C GLY A 9 7.87 8.54 -6.12
N ILE A 10 7.90 7.32 -5.68
CA ILE A 10 8.23 7.03 -4.30
C ILE A 10 9.68 7.31 -4.01
N GLY A 11 9.91 8.09 -2.97
CA GLY A 11 11.25 8.36 -2.52
C GLY A 11 11.54 7.91 -1.10
N THR A 12 10.51 7.67 -0.30
CA THR A 12 10.72 7.36 1.10
C THR A 12 9.96 6.10 1.51
N LYS A 13 10.40 5.54 2.63
CA LYS A 13 9.75 4.38 3.21
C LYS A 13 8.33 4.70 3.65
N ALA A 14 8.12 5.91 4.18
CA ALA A 14 6.79 6.32 4.62
C ALA A 14 5.80 6.32 3.45
N ASP A 15 6.27 6.76 2.28
CA ASP A 15 5.41 6.77 1.10
C ASP A 15 5.03 5.36 0.69
N LYS A 16 5.95 4.42 0.80
CA LYS A 16 5.67 3.03 0.48
C LYS A 16 4.64 2.44 1.43
N VAL A 17 4.77 2.74 2.70
CA VAL A 17 3.81 2.27 3.70
C VAL A 17 2.44 2.85 3.43
N GLU A 18 2.38 4.13 3.08
CA GLU A 18 1.13 4.78 2.78
C GLU A 18 0.44 4.12 1.58
N ALA A 19 1.20 3.89 0.52
CA ALA A 19 0.64 3.23 -0.66
C ALA A 19 0.15 1.82 -0.32
N GLY A 20 0.90 1.11 0.51
CA GLY A 20 0.48 -0.22 0.95
C GLY A 20 -0.81 -0.18 1.75
N ALA A 21 -0.98 0.87 2.57
CA ALA A 21 -2.21 1.02 3.35
C ALA A 21 -3.43 1.18 2.43
N TRP A 22 -3.29 2.00 1.40
CA TRP A 22 -4.36 2.16 0.43
C TRP A 22 -4.67 0.86 -0.30
N TYR A 23 -3.62 0.09 -0.61
CA TYR A 23 -3.82 -1.22 -1.22
C TYR A 23 -4.65 -2.13 -0.30
N VAL A 24 -4.31 -2.17 0.99
CA VAL A 24 -5.05 -3.00 1.92
C VAL A 24 -6.52 -2.58 1.98
N LEU A 25 -6.77 -1.27 2.03
CA LEU A 25 -8.14 -0.78 2.06
C LEU A 25 -8.90 -1.14 0.79
N ALA A 26 -8.25 -1.03 -0.35
CA ALA A 26 -8.88 -1.39 -1.62
C ALA A 26 -9.23 -2.87 -1.65
N ARG A 27 -8.34 -3.73 -1.15
CA ARG A 27 -8.61 -5.15 -1.08
C ARG A 27 -9.81 -5.45 -0.21
N ARG A 28 -9.91 -4.76 0.92
CA ARG A 28 -11.04 -4.95 1.83
C ARG A 28 -12.35 -4.54 1.18
N ALA A 29 -12.29 -3.57 0.28
CA ALA A 29 -13.47 -3.12 -0.44
C ALA A 29 -13.82 -4.01 -1.63
N GLY A 30 -13.05 -5.04 -1.87
CA GLY A 30 -13.31 -5.97 -2.96
C GLY A 30 -12.68 -5.59 -4.29
N LEU A 31 -11.85 -4.56 -4.28
CA LEU A 31 -11.17 -4.13 -5.50
C LEU A 31 -9.91 -4.96 -5.72
N SER A 32 -9.57 -5.12 -6.99
CA SER A 32 -8.41 -5.92 -7.36
C SER A 32 -7.56 -5.13 -8.35
N ASP A 33 -6.26 -5.03 -8.06
CA ASP A 33 -5.33 -4.30 -8.93
C ASP A 33 -4.00 -5.05 -8.95
N PRO A 34 -3.69 -5.73 -10.07
CA PRO A 34 -2.45 -6.53 -10.15
C PRO A 34 -1.18 -5.72 -9.92
N GLU A 35 -1.17 -4.46 -10.37
CA GLU A 35 0.00 -3.62 -10.15
C GLU A 35 0.23 -3.36 -8.67
N MET A 36 -0.84 -3.10 -7.95
CA MET A 36 -0.75 -2.86 -6.52
C MET A 36 -0.38 -4.14 -5.78
N ASP A 37 -0.89 -5.28 -6.24
CA ASP A 37 -0.51 -6.57 -5.67
C ASP A 37 0.99 -6.76 -5.74
N MET A 38 1.57 -6.52 -6.91
CA MET A 38 3.01 -6.67 -7.09
C MET A 38 3.79 -5.70 -6.22
N PHE A 39 3.31 -4.47 -6.15
CA PHE A 39 3.95 -3.46 -5.32
C PHE A 39 3.97 -3.90 -3.85
N PHE A 40 2.83 -4.35 -3.36
CA PHE A 40 2.73 -4.75 -1.96
C PHE A 40 3.61 -5.97 -1.68
N THR A 41 3.65 -6.91 -2.61
CA THR A 41 4.47 -8.11 -2.45
C THR A 41 5.96 -7.76 -2.38
N ASP A 42 6.37 -6.69 -3.06
CA ASP A 42 7.76 -6.24 -3.06
C ASP A 42 8.15 -5.55 -1.75
N LEU A 43 7.19 -5.15 -0.95
CA LEU A 43 7.50 -4.51 0.32
C LEU A 43 8.13 -5.53 1.28
N SER A 44 9.01 -5.04 2.14
CA SER A 44 9.57 -5.87 3.19
C SER A 44 8.48 -6.26 4.18
N THR A 45 8.75 -7.29 4.98
CA THR A 45 7.78 -7.74 5.98
C THR A 45 7.40 -6.61 6.92
N ASP A 46 8.37 -5.82 7.34
CA ASP A 46 8.10 -4.68 8.22
C ASP A 46 7.20 -3.66 7.55
N GLU A 47 7.49 -3.36 6.29
CA GLU A 47 6.69 -2.39 5.56
C GLU A 47 5.26 -2.88 5.37
N GLN A 48 5.11 -4.16 5.08
CA GLN A 48 3.77 -4.74 4.95
C GLN A 48 2.99 -4.64 6.25
N LYS A 49 3.64 -4.95 7.36
CA LYS A 49 3.00 -4.85 8.67
C LYS A 49 2.58 -3.42 8.96
N GLN A 50 3.47 -2.47 8.71
CA GLN A 50 3.16 -1.07 8.95
C GLN A 50 2.01 -0.60 8.06
N ALA A 51 1.98 -1.06 6.82
CA ALA A 51 0.91 -0.70 5.90
C ALA A 51 -0.43 -1.21 6.41
N ILE A 52 -0.47 -2.44 6.89
CA ILE A 52 -1.70 -3.01 7.42
C ILE A 52 -2.16 -2.25 8.65
N GLU A 53 -1.24 -1.93 9.55
CA GLU A 53 -1.58 -1.17 10.75
C GLU A 53 -2.10 0.20 10.38
N ARG A 54 -1.47 0.84 9.41
CA ARG A 54 -1.94 2.16 8.99
C ARG A 54 -3.31 2.09 8.36
N ALA A 55 -3.56 1.06 7.56
CA ALA A 55 -4.88 0.88 6.97
C ALA A 55 -5.94 0.73 8.05
N ASN A 56 -5.61 0.01 9.11
CA ASN A 56 -6.55 -0.15 10.22
C ASN A 56 -6.86 1.19 10.90
N LYS A 57 -5.89 2.09 10.94
CA LYS A 57 -6.12 3.40 11.53
C LYS A 57 -6.90 4.33 10.61
N LEU A 58 -6.74 4.14 9.30
CA LEU A 58 -7.40 5.01 8.33
C LEU A 58 -8.90 4.74 8.20
N ARG A 59 -9.35 3.62 8.64
CA ARG A 59 -10.75 3.23 8.52
C ARG A 59 -11.69 4.14 9.28
#